data_4b5ef374e48f41f64fa91b7737dc652f
#
_entry.id   4b5ef374e48f41f64fa91b7737dc652f
#
_cell.length_a   1.000
_cell.length_b   1.000
_cell.length_c   1.000
_cell.angle_alpha   90.00
_cell.angle_beta   90.00
_cell.angle_gamma   90.00
#
_symmetry.space_group_name_H-M   'P 1'
#
loop_
_entity.id
_entity.type
_entity.pdbx_description
1 polymer ?
#
loop_
_entity_poly.entity_id
_entity_poly.type
_entity_poly.pdbx_seq_one_letter_code
_entity_poly.pdbx_strand_id
1 'polypeptide(L)'
;QYTLDSLWANFQRPGDFNPPHDHGGALSWVIYLTMPEALKKEREAYKGRSAGPGGITFIYGEGPRTYITHHSAFPEEGDMFIFPAGLKHWVFPFKSDCTRISVSGNVADSIKIKHLKNHLEEQKKGEKDEQSNSKESNQKTV
;
A
#
# COMPACT_ATOMS: atom_id res chain seq x y z
N GLN A 1 -16.72 -4.09 -9.77
CA GLN A 1 -16.25 -2.85 -10.41
C GLN A 1 -15.19 -2.21 -9.55
N TYR A 2 -14.08 -1.80 -10.15
CA TYR A 2 -12.98 -1.12 -9.46
C TYR A 2 -13.11 0.40 -9.60
N THR A 3 -12.79 1.11 -8.52
CA THR A 3 -12.74 2.58 -8.48
C THR A 3 -11.42 3.05 -7.91
N LEU A 4 -10.87 4.12 -8.46
CA LEU A 4 -9.68 4.77 -7.89
C LEU A 4 -10.05 5.33 -6.51
N ASP A 5 -9.34 4.90 -5.48
CA ASP A 5 -9.57 5.31 -4.09
C ASP A 5 -8.62 6.44 -3.67
N SER A 6 -7.36 6.30 -4.03
CA SER A 6 -6.32 7.29 -3.70
C SER A 6 -5.26 7.37 -4.79
N LEU A 7 -4.66 8.55 -4.91
CA LEU A 7 -3.63 8.88 -5.88
C LEU A 7 -2.64 9.85 -5.25
N TRP A 8 -1.33 9.57 -5.38
CA TRP A 8 -0.27 10.47 -4.89
C TRP A 8 1.01 10.37 -5.71
N ALA A 9 1.82 11.42 -5.68
CA ALA A 9 3.15 11.43 -6.26
C ALA A 9 4.22 11.30 -5.16
N ASN A 10 5.26 10.53 -5.43
CA ASN A 10 6.42 10.36 -4.58
C ASN A 10 7.63 11.02 -5.22
N PHE A 11 8.26 11.92 -4.49
CA PHE A 11 9.51 12.58 -4.82
C PHE A 11 10.59 12.07 -3.88
N GLN A 12 11.18 10.91 -4.20
CA GLN A 12 12.20 10.31 -3.36
C GLN A 12 13.56 10.99 -3.60
N ARG A 13 14.17 11.47 -2.51
CA ARG A 13 15.47 12.13 -2.46
C ARG A 13 16.53 11.22 -1.87
N PRO A 14 17.83 11.60 -1.90
CA PRO A 14 18.89 10.85 -1.26
C PRO A 14 18.57 10.56 0.21
N GLY A 15 18.68 9.29 0.62
CA GLY A 15 18.43 8.85 1.98
C GLY A 15 16.96 8.59 2.33
N ASP A 16 16.00 9.01 1.52
CA ASP A 16 14.59 8.72 1.76
C ASP A 16 14.37 7.19 1.67
N PHE A 17 13.72 6.67 2.69
CA PHE A 17 13.41 5.26 2.82
C PHE A 17 11.91 5.06 3.00
N ASN A 18 11.33 4.20 2.17
CA ASN A 18 9.96 3.75 2.36
C ASN A 18 9.99 2.33 2.95
N PRO A 19 9.74 2.20 4.28
CA PRO A 19 9.86 0.92 4.99
C PRO A 19 8.82 -0.09 4.52
N PRO A 20 8.96 -1.37 4.93
CA PRO A 20 7.96 -2.39 4.64
C PRO A 20 6.56 -1.97 5.11
N HIS A 21 5.63 -1.91 4.16
CA HIS A 21 4.24 -1.51 4.38
C HIS A 21 3.31 -2.20 3.37
N ASP A 22 2.02 -2.08 3.61
CA ASP A 22 0.94 -2.48 2.72
C ASP A 22 -0.11 -1.35 2.62
N HIS A 23 -1.12 -1.56 1.81
CA HIS A 23 -2.20 -0.60 1.60
C HIS A 23 -3.56 -1.25 1.81
N GLY A 24 -4.55 -0.42 2.08
CA GLY A 24 -5.96 -0.81 2.00
C GLY A 24 -6.46 -0.88 0.55
N GLY A 25 -7.62 -1.52 0.36
CA GLY A 25 -8.23 -1.66 -0.95
C GLY A 25 -8.04 -3.04 -1.60
N ALA A 26 -8.23 -3.13 -2.89
CA ALA A 26 -8.10 -4.37 -3.65
C ALA A 26 -6.74 -4.47 -4.34
N LEU A 27 -6.37 -3.43 -5.05
CA LEU A 27 -5.11 -3.34 -5.78
C LEU A 27 -4.40 -2.04 -5.45
N SER A 28 -3.08 -2.09 -5.47
CA SER A 28 -2.19 -0.93 -5.49
C SER A 28 -1.40 -0.93 -6.80
N TRP A 29 -0.99 0.25 -7.21
CA TRP A 29 -0.14 0.39 -8.39
C TRP A 29 0.85 1.53 -8.21
N VAL A 30 1.94 1.46 -8.95
CA VAL A 30 2.96 2.49 -9.05
C VAL A 30 3.48 2.56 -10.48
N ILE A 31 3.61 3.78 -11.01
CA ILE A 31 4.26 4.06 -12.28
C ILE A 31 5.47 4.97 -12.03
N TYR A 32 6.59 4.67 -12.67
CA TYR A 32 7.84 5.42 -12.53
C TYR A 32 7.97 6.44 -13.65
N LEU A 33 7.94 7.73 -13.27
CA LEU A 33 7.97 8.84 -14.23
C LEU A 33 9.38 9.36 -14.49
N THR A 34 10.26 9.25 -13.49
CA THR A 34 11.64 9.71 -13.61
C THR A 34 12.58 8.78 -12.86
N MET A 35 13.50 8.19 -13.59
CA MET A 35 14.57 7.31 -13.09
C MET A 35 15.93 7.91 -13.48
N PRO A 36 16.51 8.82 -12.66
CA PRO A 36 17.70 9.58 -13.02
C PRO A 36 18.91 8.70 -13.31
N GLU A 37 19.72 9.13 -14.28
CA GLU A 37 20.92 8.42 -14.68
C GLU A 37 21.94 8.24 -13.54
N ALA A 38 22.02 9.22 -12.63
CA ALA A 38 22.86 9.11 -11.43
C ALA A 38 22.46 7.91 -10.55
N LEU A 39 21.15 7.65 -10.40
CA LEU A 39 20.63 6.50 -9.66
C LEU A 39 20.94 5.18 -10.37
N LYS A 40 20.84 5.14 -11.69
CA LYS A 40 21.19 3.95 -12.50
C LYS A 40 22.67 3.58 -12.31
N LYS A 41 23.56 4.57 -12.34
CA LYS A 41 25.01 4.38 -12.11
C LYS A 41 25.32 3.90 -10.68
N GLU A 42 24.63 4.45 -9.67
CA GLU A 42 24.76 4.00 -8.28
C GLU A 42 24.36 2.52 -8.15
N ARG A 43 23.28 2.12 -8.82
CA ARG A 43 22.83 0.74 -8.84
C ARG A 43 23.82 -0.19 -9.52
N GLU A 44 24.38 0.18 -10.68
CA GLU A 44 25.39 -0.60 -11.39
C GLU A 44 26.64 -0.86 -10.54
N ALA A 45 27.01 0.13 -9.71
CA ALA A 45 28.11 0.02 -8.76
C ALA A 45 27.78 -0.81 -7.52
N TYR A 46 26.49 -1.10 -7.27
CA TYR A 46 26.03 -1.81 -6.08
C TYR A 46 26.42 -3.28 -6.09
N LYS A 47 27.08 -3.76 -5.03
CA LYS A 47 27.58 -5.15 -4.88
C LYS A 47 26.76 -5.99 -3.89
N GLY A 48 25.68 -5.43 -3.33
CA GLY A 48 24.84 -6.15 -2.37
C GLY A 48 23.92 -7.18 -3.03
N ARG A 49 23.19 -7.92 -2.19
CA ARG A 49 22.26 -8.99 -2.62
C ARG A 49 20.79 -8.56 -2.65
N SER A 50 20.48 -7.32 -2.22
CA SER A 50 19.13 -6.78 -2.26
C SER A 50 18.79 -6.19 -3.64
N ALA A 51 17.57 -5.63 -3.79
CA ALA A 51 17.18 -4.89 -4.98
C ALA A 51 18.13 -3.73 -5.33
N GLY A 52 18.90 -3.26 -4.34
CA GLY A 52 19.83 -2.14 -4.49
C GLY A 52 19.16 -0.78 -4.43
N PRO A 53 19.98 0.29 -4.57
CA PRO A 53 19.52 1.66 -4.48
C PRO A 53 18.32 1.96 -5.38
N GLY A 54 17.24 2.53 -4.82
CA GLY A 54 16.02 2.87 -5.55
C GLY A 54 15.17 1.69 -6.00
N GLY A 55 15.56 0.45 -5.70
CA GLY A 55 14.80 -0.75 -6.05
C GLY A 55 13.58 -0.96 -5.16
N ILE A 56 12.57 -1.65 -5.69
CA ILE A 56 11.38 -2.07 -4.96
C ILE A 56 11.43 -3.57 -4.68
N THR A 57 10.98 -3.99 -3.51
CA THR A 57 10.89 -5.40 -3.13
C THR A 57 9.51 -5.72 -2.59
N PHE A 58 8.94 -6.82 -3.06
CA PHE A 58 7.67 -7.39 -2.62
C PHE A 58 7.90 -8.68 -1.84
N ILE A 59 7.18 -8.88 -0.72
CA ILE A 59 7.17 -10.14 0.04
C ILE A 59 5.80 -10.80 -0.14
N TYR A 60 5.76 -12.05 -0.56
CA TYR A 60 4.53 -12.78 -0.82
C TYR A 60 4.45 -14.18 -0.21
N GLY A 61 5.34 -14.54 0.69
CA GLY A 61 5.25 -15.80 1.40
C GLY A 61 6.20 -15.91 2.58
N GLU A 62 5.70 -16.48 3.67
CA GLU A 62 6.48 -16.99 4.80
C GLU A 62 6.10 -18.46 4.94
N GLY A 63 6.97 -19.37 4.50
CA GLY A 63 6.74 -20.80 4.63
C GLY A 63 7.23 -21.32 5.99
N PRO A 64 6.68 -22.45 6.49
CA PRO A 64 7.10 -23.05 7.77
C PRO A 64 8.56 -23.55 7.80
N ARG A 65 9.29 -23.41 6.71
CA ARG A 65 10.70 -23.78 6.55
C ARG A 65 11.62 -22.60 6.22
N THR A 66 11.35 -21.43 6.77
CA THR A 66 12.26 -20.28 6.71
C THR A 66 12.49 -19.64 5.33
N TYR A 67 11.59 -19.80 4.38
CA TYR A 67 11.69 -19.11 3.11
C TYR A 67 10.77 -17.89 3.09
N ILE A 68 11.37 -16.71 3.23
CA ILE A 68 10.68 -15.47 2.82
C ILE A 68 10.78 -15.42 1.29
N THR A 69 9.68 -15.65 0.63
CA THR A 69 9.62 -15.51 -0.80
C THR A 69 9.44 -14.03 -1.15
N HIS A 70 10.38 -13.50 -1.87
CA HIS A 70 10.35 -12.10 -2.27
C HIS A 70 10.67 -11.95 -3.76
N HIS A 71 10.15 -10.90 -4.34
CA HIS A 71 10.50 -10.44 -5.68
C HIS A 71 11.06 -9.03 -5.57
N SER A 72 12.26 -8.84 -6.12
CA SER A 72 12.90 -7.54 -6.17
C SER A 72 13.02 -7.08 -7.61
N ALA A 73 12.67 -5.84 -7.86
CA ALA A 73 12.78 -5.21 -9.16
C ALA A 73 13.49 -3.87 -9.04
N PHE A 74 14.17 -3.51 -10.10
CA PHE A 74 14.64 -2.16 -10.30
C PHE A 74 13.88 -1.59 -11.50
N PRO A 75 12.96 -0.66 -11.23
CA PRO A 75 12.12 -0.12 -12.29
C PRO A 75 12.92 0.79 -13.22
N GLU A 76 12.48 0.84 -14.46
CA GLU A 76 12.89 1.84 -15.45
C GLU A 76 11.79 2.92 -15.58
N GLU A 77 12.13 4.01 -16.24
CA GLU A 77 11.17 5.06 -16.56
C GLU A 77 10.09 4.53 -17.50
N GLY A 78 8.82 4.72 -17.12
CA GLY A 78 7.67 4.16 -17.81
C GLY A 78 7.16 2.82 -17.25
N ASP A 79 7.94 2.13 -16.42
CA ASP A 79 7.48 0.89 -15.81
C ASP A 79 6.29 1.11 -14.87
N MET A 80 5.36 0.16 -14.91
CA MET A 80 4.20 0.13 -14.01
C MET A 80 4.11 -1.23 -13.32
N PHE A 81 3.99 -1.21 -12.00
CA PHE A 81 3.65 -2.39 -11.20
C PHE A 81 2.22 -2.27 -10.68
N ILE A 82 1.47 -3.37 -10.82
CA ILE A 82 0.12 -3.51 -10.24
C ILE A 82 0.15 -4.77 -9.37
N PHE A 83 -0.30 -4.67 -8.12
CA PHE A 83 -0.22 -5.75 -7.14
C PHE A 83 -1.38 -5.69 -6.14
N PRO A 84 -1.71 -6.81 -5.46
CA PRO A 84 -2.68 -6.81 -4.37
C PRO A 84 -2.32 -5.77 -3.31
N ALA A 85 -3.28 -4.94 -2.88
CA ALA A 85 -3.02 -3.85 -1.94
C ALA A 85 -2.39 -4.32 -0.61
N GLY A 86 -2.79 -5.50 -0.11
CA GLY A 86 -2.21 -6.11 1.09
C GLY A 86 -0.82 -6.77 0.90
N LEU A 87 -0.22 -6.68 -0.30
CA LEU A 87 1.10 -7.22 -0.53
C LEU A 87 2.16 -6.29 0.07
N LYS A 88 2.89 -6.79 1.08
CA LYS A 88 3.96 -6.03 1.73
C LYS A 88 5.09 -5.74 0.75
N HIS A 89 5.51 -4.50 0.74
CA HIS A 89 6.60 -4.03 -0.11
C HIS A 89 7.35 -2.87 0.54
N TRP A 90 8.54 -2.60 0.05
CA TRP A 90 9.36 -1.45 0.44
C TRP A 90 10.23 -0.98 -0.70
N VAL A 91 10.75 0.23 -0.57
CA VAL A 91 11.65 0.86 -1.54
C VAL A 91 12.95 1.22 -0.85
N PHE A 92 14.07 0.81 -1.46
CA PHE A 92 15.39 1.08 -0.92
C PHE A 92 15.80 2.55 -1.08
N PRO A 93 16.52 3.11 -0.11
CA PRO A 93 17.13 4.43 -0.25
C PRO A 93 18.27 4.39 -1.26
N PHE A 94 18.67 5.55 -1.72
CA PHE A 94 19.86 5.77 -2.55
C PHE A 94 20.62 6.99 -2.04
N LYS A 95 21.84 7.23 -2.53
CA LYS A 95 22.75 8.29 -2.08
C LYS A 95 22.99 9.35 -3.15
N SER A 96 22.81 9.02 -4.42
CA SER A 96 23.01 9.92 -5.55
C SER A 96 22.19 11.20 -5.39
N ASP A 97 22.79 12.35 -5.63
CA ASP A 97 22.13 13.65 -5.59
C ASP A 97 21.18 13.80 -6.80
N CYS A 98 20.00 13.23 -6.65
CA CYS A 98 18.95 13.26 -7.65
C CYS A 98 17.57 13.03 -7.00
N THR A 99 16.49 13.23 -7.77
CA THR A 99 15.13 12.95 -7.35
C THR A 99 14.49 11.92 -8.26
N ARG A 100 14.09 10.77 -7.69
CA ARG A 100 13.27 9.78 -8.37
C ARG A 100 11.80 10.14 -8.21
N ILE A 101 11.02 10.12 -9.30
CA ILE A 101 9.61 10.47 -9.28
C ILE A 101 8.77 9.26 -9.66
N SER A 102 7.78 8.94 -8.85
CA SER A 102 6.76 7.94 -9.17
C SER A 102 5.36 8.43 -8.76
N VAL A 103 4.35 7.92 -9.43
CA VAL A 103 2.94 8.12 -9.08
C VAL A 103 2.37 6.79 -8.66
N SER A 104 1.67 6.78 -7.54
CA SER A 104 1.05 5.58 -6.97
C SER A 104 -0.42 5.82 -6.72
N GLY A 105 -1.19 4.75 -6.68
CA GLY A 105 -2.60 4.82 -6.32
C GLY A 105 -3.13 3.48 -5.81
N ASN A 106 -4.26 3.56 -5.11
CA ASN A 106 -5.01 2.42 -4.66
C ASN A 106 -6.35 2.34 -5.39
N VAL A 107 -6.78 1.11 -5.60
CA VAL A 107 -8.03 0.78 -6.26
C VAL A 107 -8.89 -0.03 -5.29
N ALA A 108 -10.11 0.42 -5.07
CA ALA A 108 -11.07 -0.25 -4.23
C ALA A 108 -12.07 -1.07 -5.06
N ASP A 109 -12.51 -2.20 -4.51
CA ASP A 109 -13.61 -2.96 -5.08
C ASP A 109 -14.94 -2.39 -4.58
N SER A 110 -15.71 -1.79 -5.48
CA SER A 110 -16.98 -1.14 -5.15
C SER A 110 -18.03 -2.11 -4.59
N ILE A 111 -17.95 -3.40 -4.88
CA ILE A 111 -18.83 -4.41 -4.30
C ILE A 111 -18.49 -4.61 -2.83
N LYS A 112 -17.21 -4.75 -2.49
CA LYS A 112 -16.77 -4.86 -1.09
C LYS A 112 -17.10 -3.61 -0.29
N ILE A 113 -16.93 -2.43 -0.85
CA ILE A 113 -17.29 -1.16 -0.20
C ILE A 113 -18.79 -1.11 0.10
N LYS A 114 -19.64 -1.52 -0.84
CA LYS A 114 -21.09 -1.55 -0.64
C LYS A 114 -21.50 -2.50 0.49
N HIS A 115 -20.93 -3.70 0.52
CA HIS A 115 -21.20 -4.65 1.60
C HIS A 115 -20.74 -4.12 2.97
N LEU A 116 -19.57 -3.52 3.04
CA LEU A 116 -19.06 -2.94 4.27
C LEU A 116 -19.93 -1.78 4.79
N LYS A 117 -20.36 -0.90 3.89
CA LYS A 117 -21.28 0.20 4.24
C LYS A 117 -22.63 -0.32 4.77
N ASN A 118 -23.22 -1.30 4.09
CA ASN A 118 -24.48 -1.89 4.54
C ASN A 118 -24.34 -2.52 5.93
N HIS A 119 -23.25 -3.26 6.17
CA HIS A 119 -23.00 -3.87 7.48
C HIS A 119 -22.80 -2.84 8.60
N LEU A 120 -22.09 -1.76 8.33
CA LEU A 120 -21.92 -0.65 9.29
C LEU A 120 -23.23 0.09 9.58
N GLU A 121 -24.11 0.23 8.58
CA GLU A 121 -25.43 0.83 8.76
C GLU A 121 -26.34 -0.07 9.60
N GLU A 122 -26.28 -1.38 9.41
CA GLU A 122 -27.00 -2.36 10.21
C GLU A 122 -26.55 -2.36 11.68
N GLN A 123 -25.24 -2.32 11.93
CA GLN A 123 -24.70 -2.22 13.29
C GLN A 123 -25.16 -0.94 14.00
N LYS A 124 -25.10 0.21 13.32
CA LYS A 124 -25.57 1.49 13.89
C LYS A 124 -27.07 1.51 14.17
N LYS A 125 -27.87 0.79 13.40
CA LYS A 125 -29.31 0.64 13.70
C LYS A 125 -29.52 -0.23 14.94
N GLY A 126 -28.84 -1.37 15.05
CA GLY A 126 -28.92 -2.22 16.24
C GLY A 126 -28.55 -1.51 17.54
N GLU A 127 -27.47 -0.73 17.54
CA GLU A 127 -27.05 0.07 18.70
C GLU A 127 -28.08 1.14 19.10
N LYS A 128 -28.77 1.75 18.13
CA LYS A 128 -29.84 2.74 18.43
C LYS A 128 -31.09 2.07 19.01
N ASP A 129 -31.44 0.89 18.53
CA ASP A 129 -32.61 0.16 19.03
C ASP A 129 -32.37 -0.38 20.46
N GLU A 130 -31.15 -0.80 20.79
CA GLU A 130 -30.78 -1.18 22.17
C GLU A 130 -30.78 0.01 23.12
N GLN A 131 -30.30 1.18 22.69
CA GLN A 131 -30.33 2.39 23.50
C GLN A 131 -31.76 2.94 23.73
N SER A 132 -32.67 2.78 22.78
CA SER A 132 -34.06 3.16 22.91
C SER A 132 -34.81 2.24 23.88
N ASN A 133 -34.61 0.93 23.79
CA ASN A 133 -35.20 -0.06 24.68
C ASN A 133 -34.70 0.06 26.13
N SER A 134 -33.43 0.40 26.35
CA SER A 134 -32.87 0.62 27.68
C SER A 134 -33.44 1.89 28.37
N LYS A 135 -33.83 2.90 27.61
CA LYS A 135 -34.46 4.11 28.12
C LYS A 135 -35.94 3.89 28.49
N GLU A 136 -36.67 3.08 27.73
CA GLU A 136 -38.07 2.76 28.06
C GLU A 136 -38.20 1.83 29.28
N SER A 137 -37.23 0.91 29.48
CA SER A 137 -37.25 0.04 30.67
C SER A 137 -36.96 0.79 31.96
N ASN A 138 -36.16 1.86 31.93
CA ASN A 138 -35.87 2.70 33.10
C ASN A 138 -36.99 3.70 33.47
N GLN A 139 -37.94 3.96 32.56
CA GLN A 139 -39.10 4.82 32.87
C GLN A 139 -40.32 4.10 33.48
N LYS A 140 -40.29 2.76 33.47
CA LYS A 140 -41.39 1.94 34.07
C LYS A 140 -41.15 1.47 35.50
N THR A 141 -40.08 1.95 36.15
CA THR A 141 -39.71 1.53 37.52
C THR A 141 -39.66 2.75 38.47
N VAL A 142 -40.64 3.63 38.35
CA VAL A 142 -40.93 4.70 39.37
C VAL A 142 -42.38 4.64 39.76
#